data_a6c4155e71d979623098220dc2f3d3e4
#
_entry.id   a6c4155e71d979623098220dc2f3d3e4
#
_cell.length_a   1.000
_cell.length_b   1.000
_cell.length_c   1.000
_cell.angle_alpha   90.00
_cell.angle_beta   90.00
_cell.angle_gamma   90.00
#
_symmetry.space_group_name_H-M   'P 1'
#
loop_
_entity.id
_entity.type
_entity.pdbx_description
1 polymer ?
#
loop_
_entity_poly.entity_id
_entity_poly.type
_entity_poly.pdbx_seq_one_letter_code
_entity_poly.pdbx_strand_id
1 'polypeptide(L)'
;FAGKYVGNEEVAKDIVQEFFISLLDKEMAFDNRIALKVYLYTGVRNKSLNYLRHLKIRRQYEMKMLEEGENQEVFLERMMEEDVFARILTTIEQLPPQCGKVMSLTLKGYKISEVAELMGISLETAKEYKKDGKKRLYNKLKGGIYSIFIGILFS
;
A
#
# COMPACT_ATOMS: atom_id res chain seq x y z
N PHE A 1 6.05 8.65 12.27
CA PHE A 1 5.83 7.69 11.16
C PHE A 1 6.44 8.22 9.86
N ALA A 2 5.94 9.35 9.33
CA ALA A 2 6.46 9.94 8.09
C ALA A 2 7.99 10.16 8.10
N GLY A 3 8.55 10.55 9.24
CA GLY A 3 9.98 10.76 9.41
C GLY A 3 10.85 9.54 9.10
N LYS A 4 10.31 8.33 9.24
CA LYS A 4 11.01 7.10 8.87
C LYS A 4 11.21 6.95 7.36
N TYR A 5 10.33 7.58 6.56
CA TYR A 5 10.44 7.57 5.11
C TYR A 5 11.36 8.67 4.60
N VAL A 6 11.17 9.90 5.11
CA VAL A 6 11.84 11.07 4.52
C VAL A 6 13.14 11.46 5.23
N GLY A 7 13.42 10.91 6.42
CA GLY A 7 14.65 11.15 7.17
C GLY A 7 14.82 12.59 7.70
N ASN A 8 13.78 13.42 7.60
CA ASN A 8 13.78 14.80 8.04
C ASN A 8 12.47 15.10 8.76
N GLU A 9 12.55 15.61 10.00
CA GLU A 9 11.39 15.82 10.86
C GLU A 9 10.49 16.97 10.36
N GLU A 10 11.05 18.05 9.85
CA GLU A 10 10.28 19.20 9.34
C GLU A 10 9.51 18.80 8.08
N VAL A 11 10.18 18.13 7.15
CA VAL A 11 9.52 17.58 5.94
C VAL A 11 8.42 16.59 6.33
N ALA A 12 8.67 15.75 7.32
CA ALA A 12 7.66 14.81 7.79
C ALA A 12 6.42 15.51 8.37
N LYS A 13 6.60 16.59 9.12
CA LYS A 13 5.51 17.42 9.65
C LYS A 13 4.72 18.07 8.52
N ASP A 14 5.39 18.62 7.53
CA ASP A 14 4.75 19.26 6.38
C ASP A 14 3.90 18.24 5.59
N ILE A 15 4.43 17.06 5.33
CA ILE A 15 3.70 15.97 4.64
C ILE A 15 2.44 15.58 5.40
N VAL A 16 2.54 15.39 6.71
CA VAL A 16 1.39 15.05 7.57
C VAL A 16 0.36 16.17 7.53
N GLN A 17 0.81 17.42 7.67
CA GLN A 17 -0.06 18.59 7.65
C GLN A 17 -0.78 18.76 6.31
N GLU A 18 -0.07 18.66 5.20
CA GLU A 18 -0.67 18.67 3.84
C GLU A 18 -1.67 17.54 3.64
N PHE A 19 -1.37 16.36 4.18
CA PHE A 19 -2.30 15.25 4.10
C PHE A 19 -3.59 15.58 4.83
N PHE A 20 -3.53 16.07 6.07
CA PHE A 20 -4.71 16.43 6.83
C PHE A 20 -5.48 17.60 6.19
N ILE A 21 -4.81 18.61 5.66
CA ILE A 21 -5.46 19.69 4.90
C ILE A 21 -6.24 19.12 3.72
N SER A 22 -5.67 18.15 3.00
CA SER A 22 -6.34 17.51 1.86
C SER A 22 -7.60 16.71 2.24
N LEU A 23 -7.82 16.48 3.53
CA LEU A 23 -9.02 15.80 4.04
C LEU A 23 -10.15 16.75 4.44
N LEU A 24 -9.85 18.04 4.69
CA LEU A 24 -10.83 18.99 5.22
C LEU A 24 -12.01 19.19 4.28
N ASP A 25 -11.80 19.11 2.97
CA ASP A 25 -12.84 19.30 1.95
C ASP A 25 -13.52 17.98 1.52
N LYS A 26 -13.20 16.89 2.19
CA LYS A 26 -13.73 15.56 1.87
C LYS A 26 -14.69 15.09 2.94
N GLU A 27 -15.94 14.92 2.56
CA GLU A 27 -16.88 14.16 3.39
C GLU A 27 -16.48 12.67 3.33
N MET A 28 -15.96 12.17 4.44
CA MET A 28 -15.53 10.78 4.54
C MET A 28 -16.20 10.12 5.74
N ALA A 29 -16.82 8.98 5.47
CA ALA A 29 -17.36 8.12 6.50
C ALA A 29 -16.52 6.83 6.59
N PHE A 30 -16.19 6.44 7.81
CA PHE A 30 -15.49 5.19 8.09
C PHE A 30 -16.34 4.32 8.99
N ASP A 31 -16.50 3.07 8.60
CA ASP A 31 -17.34 2.12 9.34
C ASP A 31 -16.77 1.77 10.72
N ASN A 32 -15.47 1.94 10.90
CA ASN A 32 -14.80 1.67 12.16
C ASN A 32 -13.45 2.40 12.28
N ARG A 33 -12.90 2.42 13.53
CA ARG A 33 -11.64 3.09 13.85
C ARG A 33 -10.43 2.49 13.13
N ILE A 34 -10.45 1.20 12.82
CA ILE A 34 -9.36 0.50 12.12
C ILE A 34 -9.29 0.98 10.68
N ALA A 35 -10.42 1.08 9.99
CA ALA A 35 -10.49 1.60 8.64
C ALA A 35 -9.96 3.04 8.54
N LEU A 36 -10.36 3.92 9.47
CA LEU A 36 -9.83 5.26 9.58
C LEU A 36 -8.30 5.26 9.78
N LYS A 37 -7.81 4.45 10.73
CA LYS A 37 -6.39 4.37 11.06
C LYS A 37 -5.57 3.93 9.84
N VAL A 38 -5.96 2.84 9.16
CA VAL A 38 -5.29 2.35 7.95
C VAL A 38 -5.30 3.41 6.85
N TYR A 39 -6.43 4.09 6.66
CA TYR A 39 -6.54 5.17 5.67
C TYR A 39 -5.55 6.31 5.94
N LEU A 40 -5.49 6.82 7.17
CA LEU A 40 -4.61 7.91 7.54
C LEU A 40 -3.13 7.55 7.31
N TYR A 41 -2.71 6.41 7.79
CA TYR A 41 -1.32 5.98 7.66
C TYR A 41 -0.94 5.65 6.20
N THR A 42 -1.82 5.01 5.45
CA THR A 42 -1.60 4.76 4.01
C THR A 42 -1.49 6.07 3.24
N GLY A 43 -2.32 7.05 3.55
CA GLY A 43 -2.27 8.37 2.93
C GLY A 43 -0.96 9.12 3.19
N VAL A 44 -0.53 9.16 4.44
CA VAL A 44 0.75 9.78 4.84
C VAL A 44 1.93 9.05 4.19
N ARG A 45 1.91 7.72 4.17
CA ARG A 45 2.93 6.92 3.50
C ARG A 45 3.01 7.24 2.01
N ASN A 46 1.88 7.25 1.32
CA ASN A 46 1.85 7.54 -0.12
C ASN A 46 2.37 8.94 -0.44
N LYS A 47 2.03 9.94 0.37
CA LYS A 47 2.60 11.29 0.24
C LYS A 47 4.10 11.30 0.49
N SER A 48 4.60 10.59 1.50
CA SER A 48 6.03 10.47 1.79
C SER A 48 6.79 9.84 0.63
N LEU A 49 6.28 8.75 0.06
CA LEU A 49 6.87 8.10 -1.11
C LEU A 49 6.84 9.01 -2.35
N ASN A 50 5.75 9.75 -2.57
CA ASN A 50 5.68 10.71 -3.66
C ASN A 50 6.69 11.84 -3.50
N TYR A 51 6.85 12.37 -2.29
CA TYR A 51 7.88 13.37 -1.98
C TYR A 51 9.27 12.86 -2.36
N LEU A 52 9.63 11.64 -1.95
CA LEU A 52 10.91 11.03 -2.28
C LEU A 52 11.10 10.84 -3.79
N ARG A 53 10.03 10.51 -4.51
CA ARG A 53 10.05 10.39 -5.99
C ARG A 53 10.30 11.73 -6.66
N HIS A 54 9.73 12.82 -6.17
CA HIS A 54 9.92 14.16 -6.70
C HIS A 54 11.33 14.72 -6.44
N LEU A 55 11.98 14.30 -5.39
CA LEU A 55 13.34 14.75 -5.07
C LEU A 55 14.41 14.27 -6.04
N LYS A 56 14.11 13.64 -7.16
CA LYS A 56 15.02 13.18 -8.25
C LYS A 56 16.41 12.64 -7.82
N ILE A 57 16.76 12.81 -6.56
CA ILE A 57 18.11 12.60 -6.02
C ILE A 57 18.34 11.11 -5.75
N ARG A 58 17.35 10.22 -5.99
CA ARG A 58 17.47 8.96 -5.28
C ARG A 58 16.72 7.77 -5.82
N ARG A 59 16.89 7.55 -7.13
CA ARG A 59 16.65 6.21 -7.68
C ARG A 59 17.27 5.10 -6.81
N GLN A 60 18.44 5.35 -6.21
CA GLN A 60 19.07 4.38 -5.31
C GLN A 60 18.34 4.24 -3.96
N TYR A 61 17.79 5.33 -3.40
CA TYR A 61 17.05 5.28 -2.13
C TYR A 61 15.62 4.75 -2.32
N GLU A 62 14.97 5.10 -3.41
CA GLU A 62 13.66 4.54 -3.77
C GLU A 62 13.77 3.03 -4.01
N MET A 63 14.77 2.59 -4.76
CA MET A 63 15.02 1.17 -4.98
C MET A 63 15.37 0.45 -3.67
N LYS A 64 16.18 1.06 -2.82
CA LYS A 64 16.55 0.47 -1.52
C LYS A 64 15.37 0.38 -0.55
N MET A 65 14.50 1.41 -0.48
CA MET A 65 13.28 1.36 0.33
C MET A 65 12.22 0.41 -0.24
N LEU A 66 12.21 0.21 -1.55
CA LEU A 66 11.33 -0.76 -2.20
C LEU A 66 11.89 -2.18 -2.11
N GLU A 67 13.21 -2.35 -2.14
CA GLU A 67 13.91 -3.63 -1.97
C GLU A 67 13.89 -4.11 -0.51
N GLU A 68 14.03 -3.21 0.44
CA GLU A 68 13.96 -3.55 1.87
C GLU A 68 12.56 -3.95 2.30
N GLY A 69 11.51 -3.76 1.47
CA GLY A 69 10.13 -4.30 1.62
C GLY A 69 9.53 -4.31 3.03
N GLU A 70 10.41 -4.19 3.98
CA GLU A 70 10.26 -4.34 5.41
C GLU A 70 9.33 -3.27 6.02
N ASN A 71 9.39 -2.04 5.50
CA ASN A 71 8.71 -0.94 6.16
C ASN A 71 7.19 -0.94 5.97
N GLN A 72 6.68 -1.48 4.86
CA GLN A 72 5.23 -1.55 4.64
C GLN A 72 4.62 -2.79 5.30
N GLU A 73 5.27 -3.94 5.18
CA GLU A 73 4.80 -5.16 5.84
C GLU A 73 4.79 -4.98 7.36
N VAL A 74 5.90 -4.53 7.93
CA VAL A 74 6.02 -4.24 9.38
C VAL A 74 5.05 -3.14 9.81
N PHE A 75 4.79 -2.16 8.96
CA PHE A 75 3.82 -1.11 9.26
C PHE A 75 2.39 -1.66 9.26
N LEU A 76 2.01 -2.42 8.26
CA LEU A 76 0.68 -3.04 8.18
C LEU A 76 0.49 -4.07 9.29
N GLU A 77 1.51 -4.84 9.60
CA GLU A 77 1.53 -5.79 10.72
C GLU A 77 1.26 -5.10 12.07
N ARG A 78 1.86 -3.93 12.29
CA ARG A 78 1.63 -3.13 13.52
C ARG A 78 0.27 -2.44 13.55
N MET A 79 -0.37 -2.29 12.42
CA MET A 79 -1.64 -1.56 12.27
C MET A 79 -2.85 -2.48 12.30
N MET A 80 -2.67 -3.71 11.87
CA MET A 80 -3.69 -4.75 11.79
C MET A 80 -3.56 -5.68 12.98
N GLU A 81 -4.66 -6.27 13.40
CA GLU A 81 -4.58 -7.48 14.21
C GLU A 81 -3.79 -8.52 13.42
N GLU A 82 -2.79 -9.12 14.06
CA GLU A 82 -1.86 -10.10 13.43
C GLU A 82 -2.58 -11.12 12.54
N ASP A 83 -3.72 -11.61 13.01
CA ASP A 83 -4.53 -12.60 12.31
C ASP A 83 -5.09 -12.12 10.96
N VAL A 84 -5.48 -10.85 10.87
CA VAL A 84 -6.06 -10.28 9.64
C VAL A 84 -5.00 -10.14 8.57
N PHE A 85 -3.84 -9.63 8.93
CA PHE A 85 -2.73 -9.44 8.01
C PHE A 85 -2.15 -10.78 7.54
N ALA A 86 -1.90 -11.71 8.48
CA ALA A 86 -1.43 -13.05 8.16
C ALA A 86 -2.38 -13.78 7.19
N ARG A 87 -3.68 -13.65 7.37
CA ARG A 87 -4.67 -14.23 6.46
C ARG A 87 -4.65 -13.62 5.06
N ILE A 88 -4.44 -12.31 4.95
CA ILE A 88 -4.29 -11.64 3.64
C ILE A 88 -3.05 -12.17 2.93
N LEU A 89 -1.90 -12.22 3.62
CA LEU A 89 -0.64 -12.75 3.06
C LEU A 89 -0.78 -14.20 2.61
N THR A 90 -1.26 -15.07 3.47
CA THR A 90 -1.47 -16.50 3.15
C THR A 90 -2.43 -16.67 1.97
N THR A 91 -3.44 -15.82 1.86
CA THR A 91 -4.38 -15.87 0.75
C THR A 91 -3.74 -15.39 -0.55
N ILE A 92 -2.87 -14.38 -0.51
CA ILE A 92 -2.09 -13.92 -1.68
C ILE A 92 -1.18 -15.04 -2.20
N GLU A 93 -0.50 -15.79 -1.30
CA GLU A 93 0.34 -16.93 -1.65
C GLU A 93 -0.43 -18.06 -2.35
N GLN A 94 -1.71 -18.19 -2.07
CA GLN A 94 -2.60 -19.17 -2.69
C GLN A 94 -3.22 -18.70 -4.03
N LEU A 95 -2.96 -17.49 -4.46
CA LEU A 95 -3.42 -16.99 -5.77
C LEU A 95 -2.62 -17.63 -6.91
N PRO A 96 -3.17 -17.63 -8.14
CA PRO A 96 -2.39 -17.99 -9.33
C PRO A 96 -1.07 -17.22 -9.36
N PRO A 97 0.06 -17.82 -9.74
CA PRO A 97 1.40 -17.27 -9.56
C PRO A 97 1.56 -15.81 -10.03
N GLN A 98 1.02 -15.49 -11.19
CA GLN A 98 1.12 -14.13 -11.74
C GLN A 98 0.28 -13.12 -10.95
N CYS A 99 -0.94 -13.48 -10.58
CA CYS A 99 -1.78 -12.66 -9.73
C CYS A 99 -1.14 -12.46 -8.35
N GLY A 100 -0.66 -13.52 -7.73
CA GLY A 100 0.01 -13.48 -6.43
C GLY A 100 1.24 -12.57 -6.45
N LYS A 101 2.06 -12.65 -7.50
CA LYS A 101 3.24 -11.80 -7.67
C LYS A 101 2.87 -10.32 -7.83
N VAL A 102 1.86 -10.00 -8.64
CA VAL A 102 1.36 -8.63 -8.78
C VAL A 102 0.84 -8.10 -7.45
N MET A 103 0.05 -8.90 -6.72
CA MET A 103 -0.51 -8.50 -5.43
C MET A 103 0.59 -8.28 -4.39
N SER A 104 1.59 -9.17 -4.30
CA SER A 104 2.74 -9.04 -3.40
C SER A 104 3.56 -7.79 -3.69
N LEU A 105 3.88 -7.51 -4.95
CA LEU A 105 4.62 -6.30 -5.33
C LEU A 105 3.81 -5.03 -5.04
N THR A 106 2.50 -5.05 -5.30
CA THR A 106 1.62 -3.92 -4.95
C THR A 106 1.59 -3.69 -3.43
N LEU A 107 1.54 -4.76 -2.64
CA LEU A 107 1.59 -4.69 -1.18
C LEU A 107 2.92 -4.08 -0.69
N LYS A 108 4.03 -4.38 -1.35
CA LYS A 108 5.35 -3.78 -1.10
C LYS A 108 5.46 -2.31 -1.51
N GLY A 109 4.42 -1.74 -2.14
CA GLY A 109 4.35 -0.32 -2.49
C GLY A 109 4.77 0.04 -3.90
N TYR A 110 5.07 -0.95 -4.76
CA TYR A 110 5.32 -0.69 -6.17
C TYR A 110 4.07 -0.17 -6.88
N LYS A 111 4.26 0.83 -7.74
CA LYS A 111 3.19 1.25 -8.66
C LYS A 111 2.93 0.17 -9.69
N ILE A 112 1.73 0.11 -10.22
CA ILE A 112 1.38 -0.93 -11.20
C ILE A 112 2.24 -0.88 -12.47
N SER A 113 2.74 0.31 -12.85
CA SER A 113 3.70 0.46 -13.95
C SER A 113 5.06 -0.18 -13.63
N GLU A 114 5.56 0.01 -12.41
CA GLU A 114 6.79 -0.59 -11.93
C GLU A 114 6.65 -2.13 -11.82
N VAL A 115 5.48 -2.60 -11.37
CA VAL A 115 5.15 -4.03 -11.33
C VAL A 115 5.19 -4.63 -12.75
N ALA A 116 4.62 -3.93 -13.73
CA ALA A 116 4.64 -4.37 -15.13
C ALA A 116 6.09 -4.51 -15.65
N GLU A 117 6.94 -3.52 -15.37
CA GLU A 117 8.36 -3.56 -15.75
C GLU A 117 9.11 -4.70 -15.07
N LEU A 118 8.96 -4.85 -13.74
CA LEU A 118 9.62 -5.91 -12.96
C LEU A 118 9.20 -7.32 -13.38
N MET A 119 7.99 -7.47 -13.88
CA MET A 119 7.46 -8.76 -14.34
C MET A 119 7.66 -8.99 -15.84
N GLY A 120 8.13 -7.99 -16.59
CA GLY A 120 8.28 -8.08 -18.05
C GLY A 120 6.95 -8.26 -18.79
N ILE A 121 5.88 -7.65 -18.30
CA ILE A 121 4.52 -7.72 -18.87
C ILE A 121 4.00 -6.33 -19.22
N SER A 122 2.93 -6.27 -20.04
CA SER A 122 2.30 -4.99 -20.36
C SER A 122 1.61 -4.38 -19.14
N LEU A 123 1.46 -3.06 -19.11
CA LEU A 123 0.72 -2.34 -18.06
C LEU A 123 -0.72 -2.85 -17.95
N GLU A 124 -1.37 -3.11 -19.08
CA GLU A 124 -2.74 -3.62 -19.12
C GLU A 124 -2.83 -5.03 -18.50
N THR A 125 -1.89 -5.90 -18.83
CA THR A 125 -1.81 -7.24 -18.23
C THR A 125 -1.59 -7.17 -16.72
N ALA A 126 -0.73 -6.27 -16.26
CA ALA A 126 -0.52 -6.05 -14.81
C ALA A 126 -1.79 -5.56 -14.11
N LYS A 127 -2.53 -4.63 -14.72
CA LYS A 127 -3.82 -4.17 -14.20
C LYS A 127 -4.87 -5.30 -14.14
N GLU A 128 -4.93 -6.14 -15.15
CA GLU A 128 -5.83 -7.30 -15.17
C GLU A 128 -5.51 -8.29 -14.07
N TYR A 129 -4.23 -8.64 -13.88
CA TYR A 129 -3.81 -9.50 -12.77
C TYR A 129 -4.11 -8.89 -11.41
N LYS A 130 -3.92 -7.57 -11.24
CA LYS A 130 -4.29 -6.87 -10.01
C LYS A 130 -5.80 -6.95 -9.75
N LYS A 131 -6.61 -6.71 -10.77
CA LYS A 131 -8.08 -6.77 -10.71
C LYS A 131 -8.57 -8.19 -10.36
N ASP A 132 -8.03 -9.20 -11.02
CA ASP A 132 -8.37 -10.60 -10.74
C ASP A 132 -7.89 -11.03 -9.36
N GLY A 133 -6.67 -10.69 -8.97
CA GLY A 133 -6.14 -10.94 -7.63
C GLY A 133 -7.02 -10.32 -6.54
N LYS A 134 -7.41 -9.06 -6.70
CA LYS A 134 -8.31 -8.36 -5.79
C LYS A 134 -9.67 -9.07 -5.67
N LYS A 135 -10.28 -9.45 -6.80
CA LYS A 135 -11.54 -10.20 -6.83
C LYS A 135 -11.43 -11.54 -6.09
N ARG A 136 -10.33 -12.26 -6.28
CA ARG A 136 -10.08 -13.55 -5.62
C ARG A 136 -9.89 -13.39 -4.11
N LEU A 137 -9.20 -12.34 -3.66
CA LEU A 137 -9.09 -12.00 -2.25
C LEU A 137 -10.46 -11.73 -1.61
N TYR A 138 -11.31 -10.90 -2.25
CA TYR A 138 -12.67 -10.65 -1.78
C TYR A 138 -13.51 -11.93 -1.66
N ASN A 139 -13.35 -12.84 -2.62
CA ASN A 139 -14.11 -14.09 -2.62
C ASN A 139 -13.65 -15.07 -1.54
N LYS A 140 -12.35 -15.10 -1.24
CA LYS A 140 -11.75 -16.01 -0.25
C LYS A 140 -11.87 -15.46 1.18
N LEU A 141 -11.71 -14.16 1.36
CA LEU A 141 -11.72 -13.48 2.64
C LEU A 141 -13.09 -12.82 2.87
N LYS A 142 -14.05 -13.60 3.32
CA LYS A 142 -15.39 -13.12 3.63
C LYS A 142 -15.41 -12.40 4.98
N GLY A 143 -15.98 -11.19 5.00
CA GLY A 143 -16.11 -10.37 6.20
C GLY A 143 -15.81 -8.90 5.93
N GLY A 144 -16.55 -7.99 6.57
CA GLY A 144 -16.47 -6.55 6.33
C GLY A 144 -15.07 -5.97 6.54
N ILE A 145 -14.33 -6.48 7.53
CA ILE A 145 -12.97 -6.02 7.82
C ILE A 145 -11.99 -6.28 6.66
N TYR A 146 -12.03 -7.48 6.07
CA TYR A 146 -11.17 -7.81 4.93
C TYR A 146 -11.49 -6.97 3.69
N SER A 147 -12.77 -6.70 3.43
CA SER A 147 -13.19 -5.86 2.31
C SER A 147 -12.62 -4.47 2.41
N ILE A 148 -12.62 -3.87 3.60
CA ILE A 148 -12.04 -2.57 3.87
C ILE A 148 -10.53 -2.59 3.59
N PHE A 149 -9.80 -3.54 4.14
CA PHE A 149 -8.35 -3.63 3.97
C PHE A 149 -7.95 -3.89 2.52
N ILE A 150 -8.61 -4.82 1.84
CA ILE A 150 -8.37 -5.08 0.40
C ILE A 150 -8.67 -3.83 -0.43
N GLY A 151 -9.73 -3.10 -0.11
CA GLY A 151 -10.08 -1.85 -0.78
C GLY A 151 -8.99 -0.79 -0.66
N ILE A 152 -8.41 -0.63 0.53
CA ILE A 152 -7.39 0.38 0.81
C ILE A 152 -6.01 -0.04 0.30
N LEU A 153 -5.62 -1.30 0.50
CA LEU A 153 -4.29 -1.81 0.13
C LEU A 153 -4.09 -1.90 -1.38
N PHE A 154 -5.16 -2.21 -2.10
CA PHE A 154 -5.11 -2.47 -3.54
C PHE A 154 -5.99 -1.52 -4.36
N SER A 155 -6.25 -0.37 -3.80
CA SER A 155 -6.99 0.70 -4.52
C SER A 155 -6.29 1.20 -5.77
#